data_551872ae5de2a71c6e4fed2de2a063b9
#
_entry.id   551872ae5de2a71c6e4fed2de2a063b9
#
_cell.length_a   1.000
_cell.length_b   1.000
_cell.length_c   1.000
_cell.angle_alpha   90.00
_cell.angle_beta   90.00
_cell.angle_gamma   90.00
#
_symmetry.space_group_name_H-M   'P 1'
#
loop_
_entity.id
_entity.type
_entity.pdbx_description
1 polymer ?
#
loop_
_entity_poly.entity_id
_entity_poly.type
_entity_poly.pdbx_seq_one_letter_code
_entity_poly.pdbx_strand_id
1 'polypeptide(L)' 'MTKWSVLIDGLGLRVVMSKDIDGAYLAAVEEYGCKIGDILAVFCHSSYQSKGREQ' A
#
# COMPACT_ATOMS: atom_id res chain seq x y z
N MET A 1 3.81 -7.65 -10.15
CA MET A 1 3.76 -6.61 -9.14
C MET A 1 2.99 -7.06 -7.94
N THR A 2 3.26 -6.49 -6.82
CA THR A 2 2.66 -6.87 -5.56
C THR A 2 1.57 -5.88 -5.18
N LYS A 3 0.51 -6.36 -4.58
CA LYS A 3 -0.56 -5.50 -4.12
C LYS A 3 -0.19 -4.99 -2.72
N TRP A 4 -0.32 -3.70 -2.50
CA TRP A 4 -0.01 -3.08 -1.23
C TRP A 4 -1.24 -2.33 -0.71
N SER A 5 -1.44 -2.35 0.61
CA SER A 5 -2.51 -1.57 1.22
C SER A 5 -1.86 -0.32 1.80
N VAL A 6 -2.39 0.82 1.50
CA VAL A 6 -1.84 2.09 1.95
C VAL A 6 -2.92 2.84 2.73
N LEU A 7 -2.62 3.20 3.96
CA LEU A 7 -3.55 3.97 4.77
C LEU A 7 -3.19 5.44 4.61
N ILE A 8 -4.09 6.23 4.06
CA ILE A 8 -3.84 7.62 3.74
C ILE A 8 -4.73 8.53 4.57
N ASP A 9 -4.12 9.51 5.21
CA ASP A 9 -4.84 10.46 6.04
C ASP A 9 -5.89 11.18 5.20
N GLY A 10 -7.12 11.14 5.63
CA GLY A 10 -8.19 11.79 4.91
C GLY A 10 -8.86 10.93 3.85
N LEU A 11 -8.22 9.90 3.38
CA LEU A 11 -8.78 9.03 2.36
C LEU A 11 -9.08 7.62 2.85
N GLY A 12 -8.43 7.19 3.90
CA GLY A 12 -8.61 5.86 4.43
C GLY A 12 -7.73 4.83 3.74
N LEU A 13 -8.12 3.58 3.78
CA LEU A 13 -7.31 2.51 3.25
C LEU A 13 -7.48 2.38 1.74
N ARG A 14 -6.38 2.36 1.04
CA ARG A 14 -6.39 2.26 -0.42
C ARG A 14 -5.41 1.18 -0.86
N VAL A 15 -5.59 0.69 -2.07
CA VAL A 15 -4.73 -0.37 -2.61
C VAL A 15 -3.95 0.15 -3.80
N VAL A 16 -2.66 -0.18 -3.88
CA VAL A 16 -1.83 0.18 -5.02
C VAL A 16 -1.02 -1.03 -5.43
N MET A 17 -0.51 -1.03 -6.64
CA MET A 17 0.32 -2.11 -7.15
C MET A 17 1.74 -1.57 -7.32
N SER A 18 2.71 -2.29 -6.80
CA SER A 18 4.10 -1.87 -6.92
C SER A 18 5.00 -3.05 -6.70
N LYS A 19 6.25 -2.99 -7.10
CA LYS A 19 7.16 -4.06 -6.89
C LYS A 19 7.82 -3.96 -5.53
N ASP A 20 7.86 -2.82 -4.91
CA ASP A 20 8.47 -2.68 -3.60
C ASP A 20 7.75 -1.61 -2.79
N ILE A 21 8.14 -1.45 -1.55
CA ILE A 21 7.49 -0.52 -0.65
C ILE A 21 7.68 0.93 -1.06
N ASP A 22 8.85 1.26 -1.57
CA ASP A 22 9.11 2.62 -2.00
C ASP A 22 8.21 2.97 -3.17
N GLY A 23 8.02 2.04 -4.08
CA GLY A 23 7.13 2.23 -5.20
C GLY A 23 5.69 2.38 -4.75
N ALA A 24 5.31 1.70 -3.66
CA ALA A 24 3.96 1.79 -3.13
C ALA A 24 3.66 3.22 -2.66
N TYR A 25 4.62 3.87 -2.02
CA TYR A 25 4.44 5.24 -1.58
C TYR A 25 4.24 6.15 -2.80
N LEU A 26 5.07 5.99 -3.81
CA LEU A 26 4.99 6.82 -5.00
C LEU A 26 3.70 6.57 -5.77
N ALA A 27 3.29 5.32 -5.86
CA ALA A 27 2.06 4.97 -6.54
C ALA A 27 0.86 5.61 -5.85
N ALA A 28 0.85 5.62 -4.53
CA ALA A 28 -0.23 6.23 -3.79
C ALA A 28 -0.30 7.73 -4.04
N VAL A 29 0.84 8.37 -4.04
CA VAL A 29 0.91 9.81 -4.28
C VAL A 29 0.38 10.13 -5.67
N GLU A 30 0.76 9.36 -6.66
CA GLU A 30 0.32 9.60 -8.01
C GLU A 30 -1.13 9.23 -8.25
N GLU A 31 -1.55 8.10 -7.73
CA GLU A 31 -2.88 7.64 -7.98
C GLU A 31 -3.96 8.36 -7.21
N TYR A 32 -3.72 8.69 -5.98
CA TYR A 32 -4.71 9.30 -5.12
C TYR A 32 -4.46 10.79 -4.85
N GLY A 33 -3.39 11.32 -5.36
CA GLY A 33 -3.10 12.74 -5.23
C GLY A 33 -2.76 13.20 -3.82
N CYS A 34 -2.26 12.29 -2.98
CA CYS A 34 -1.91 12.66 -1.63
C CYS A 34 -0.42 12.98 -1.55
N LYS A 35 0.05 13.42 -0.41
CA LYS A 35 1.45 13.68 -0.20
C LYS A 35 2.04 12.53 0.56
N ILE A 36 3.32 12.31 0.46
CA ILE A 36 4.00 11.25 1.18
C ILE A 36 3.75 11.37 2.67
N GLY A 37 3.72 12.56 3.19
CA GLY A 37 3.47 12.78 4.61
C GLY A 37 2.07 12.40 5.06
N ASP A 38 1.14 12.22 4.14
CA ASP A 38 -0.20 11.83 4.47
C ASP A 38 -0.34 10.31 4.57
N ILE A 39 0.69 9.58 4.19
CA ILE A 39 0.64 8.14 4.23
C ILE A 39 0.99 7.67 5.64
N LEU A 40 0.05 7.04 6.30
CA LEU A 40 0.21 6.62 7.69
C LEU A 40 0.77 5.22 7.84
N ALA A 41 0.48 4.35 6.90
CA ALA A 41 0.98 2.97 6.97
C ALA A 41 0.92 2.31 5.60
N VAL A 42 1.79 1.35 5.37
CA VAL A 42 1.83 0.59 4.12
C VAL A 42 2.05 -0.87 4.47
N PHE A 43 1.24 -1.77 3.95
CA PHE A 43 1.40 -3.19 4.20
C PHE A 43 1.37 -3.98 2.90
N CYS A 44 2.06 -5.07 2.87
CA CYS A 44 2.11 -5.95 1.71
C CYS A 44 1.03 -7.03 1.82
N HIS A 45 0.10 -7.02 0.90
CA HIS A 45 -0.98 -7.98 0.86
C HIS A 45 -0.51 -9.40 0.63
N SER A 46 0.43 -9.56 -0.22
CA SER A 46 0.94 -10.86 -0.59
C SER A 46 1.47 -11.63 0.56
N SER A 47 2.20 -11.00 1.41
CA SER A 47 2.81 -11.60 2.54
C SER A 47 1.75 -12.09 3.48
N TYR A 48 0.74 -11.30 3.70
CA TYR A 48 -0.30 -11.64 4.59
C TYR A 48 -1.06 -12.81 4.07
N GLN A 49 -1.37 -12.87 2.82
CA GLN A 49 -2.03 -13.88 2.25
C GLN A 49 -1.37 -15.21 2.32
N SER A 50 -0.15 -15.29 2.07
CA SER A 50 0.63 -16.45 2.11
C SER A 50 0.58 -17.06 3.45
N LYS A 51 0.71 -16.27 4.49
CA LYS A 51 0.73 -16.73 5.75
C LYS A 51 -0.60 -17.27 6.12
N GLY A 52 -1.63 -16.65 5.76
CA GLY A 52 -2.89 -17.09 6.08
C GLY A 52 -3.22 -18.44 5.58
N ARG A 53 -2.77 -18.81 4.45
CA ARG A 53 -3.10 -19.98 3.96
C ARG A 53 -2.32 -21.07 4.45
N GLU A 54 -1.27 -20.83 4.96
CA GLU A 54 -0.43 -21.74 5.46
C GLU A 54 -1.03 -22.59 6.46
N GLN A 55 -1.88 -22.22 7.16
CA GLN A 55 -2.38 -22.96 8.16
C GLN A 55 -3.35 -23.76 7.93
#